data_9fcd494e43735dba16694dba4be4211f
#
_entry.id   9fcd494e43735dba16694dba4be4211f
#
_cell.length_a   1.000
_cell.length_b   1.000
_cell.length_c   1.000
_cell.angle_alpha   90.00
_cell.angle_beta   90.00
_cell.angle_gamma   90.00
#
_symmetry.space_group_name_H-M   'P 1'
#
loop_
_entity.id
_entity.type
_entity.pdbx_description
1 polymer ?
#
loop_
_entity_poly.entity_id
_entity_poly.type
_entity_poly.pdbx_seq_one_letter_code
_entity_poly.pdbx_strand_id
1 'polypeptide(L)'
;MSTAFTAGEQNWHARLGKLRDVVRQEVVARQLDRELPPAPVRIIDLGCGQGTQALRLARRGYEVTGVDASPGLLARFERDLAAEPAGVRGRVRVEHGLIEDYAERGRVSPFPAVLCHGVLMYSADPDPVLSVIARMTAPGGLVSLLVRNGDALAMRPGLLGDWAACAEAFDSDRYPNRVGITARADRLADLSGRLARHGLQVTAWYGVRVFTDANPDDAEPPPDLQTLLDCEERAGRTDPYRQVAALLHLFARRSG
;
A
#
# COMPACT_ATOMS: atom_id res chain seq x y z
N MET A 1 -10.72 -1.22 -11.44
CA MET A 1 -10.96 -0.49 -10.17
C MET A 1 -12.25 0.29 -10.26
N SER A 2 -13.09 0.17 -9.28
CA SER A 2 -14.48 0.62 -9.29
C SER A 2 -14.59 2.15 -9.25
N THR A 3 -15.66 2.68 -9.89
CA THR A 3 -16.20 4.04 -9.74
C THR A 3 -16.36 4.50 -8.29
N ALA A 4 -16.29 3.57 -7.33
CA ALA A 4 -16.39 3.83 -5.89
C ALA A 4 -15.25 4.72 -5.36
N PHE A 5 -14.01 4.58 -5.85
CA PHE A 5 -12.89 5.40 -5.37
C PHE A 5 -13.00 6.86 -5.82
N THR A 6 -13.53 7.10 -7.01
CA THR A 6 -13.67 8.46 -7.56
C THR A 6 -14.52 9.37 -6.66
N ALA A 7 -15.54 8.82 -5.98
CA ALA A 7 -16.38 9.59 -5.04
C ALA A 7 -15.62 9.97 -3.74
N GLY A 8 -14.57 9.23 -3.37
CA GLY A 8 -13.77 9.48 -2.17
C GLY A 8 -12.49 10.29 -2.39
N GLU A 9 -12.16 10.62 -3.63
CA GLU A 9 -10.89 11.25 -4.02
C GLU A 9 -10.67 12.62 -3.35
N GLN A 10 -11.73 13.42 -3.20
CA GLN A 10 -11.65 14.71 -2.49
C GLN A 10 -11.31 14.54 -1.00
N ASN A 11 -11.91 13.55 -0.34
CA ASN A 11 -11.62 13.21 1.05
C ASN A 11 -10.20 12.66 1.23
N TRP A 12 -9.67 11.97 0.23
CA TRP A 12 -8.28 11.54 0.20
C TRP A 12 -7.33 12.75 0.19
N HIS A 13 -7.58 13.73 -0.67
CA HIS A 13 -6.73 14.93 -0.78
C HIS A 13 -6.64 15.74 0.51
N ALA A 14 -7.73 15.90 1.25
CA ALA A 14 -7.77 16.66 2.50
C ALA A 14 -6.86 16.08 3.61
N ARG A 15 -6.41 14.83 3.46
CA ARG A 15 -5.62 14.10 4.48
C ARG A 15 -4.15 13.96 4.14
N LEU A 16 -3.75 14.41 2.95
CA LEU A 16 -2.36 14.37 2.54
C LEU A 16 -1.50 15.25 3.45
N GLY A 17 -0.37 14.72 3.91
CA GLY A 17 0.52 15.41 4.83
C GLY A 17 0.09 15.40 6.30
N LYS A 18 -1.11 14.89 6.64
CA LYS A 18 -1.51 14.71 8.04
C LYS A 18 -0.79 13.53 8.67
N LEU A 19 -0.71 13.50 10.01
CA LEU A 19 0.10 12.56 10.78
C LEU A 19 -0.01 11.11 10.28
N ARG A 20 -1.23 10.60 10.12
CA ARG A 20 -1.46 9.20 9.75
C ARG A 20 -1.03 8.87 8.31
N ASP A 21 -1.13 9.85 7.40
CA ASP A 21 -0.61 9.69 6.05
C ASP A 21 0.91 9.74 6.05
N VAL A 22 1.51 10.71 6.73
CA VAL A 22 2.96 10.83 6.88
C VAL A 22 3.55 9.55 7.46
N VAL A 23 3.00 9.04 8.57
CA VAL A 23 3.46 7.79 9.20
C VAL A 23 3.35 6.61 8.23
N ARG A 24 2.21 6.47 7.52
CA ARG A 24 2.04 5.42 6.52
C ARG A 24 3.13 5.51 5.43
N GLN A 25 3.34 6.69 4.87
CA GLN A 25 4.29 6.87 3.76
C GLN A 25 5.74 6.63 4.21
N GLU A 26 6.14 7.17 5.35
CA GLU A 26 7.51 7.04 5.87
C GLU A 26 7.83 5.60 6.30
N VAL A 27 6.93 4.97 7.09
CA VAL A 27 7.17 3.61 7.59
C VAL A 27 7.18 2.60 6.43
N VAL A 28 6.26 2.74 5.46
CA VAL A 28 6.27 1.89 4.24
C VAL A 28 7.57 2.07 3.46
N ALA A 29 8.05 3.32 3.29
CA ALA A 29 9.30 3.58 2.59
C ALA A 29 10.49 2.89 3.28
N ARG A 30 10.59 2.98 4.62
CA ARG A 30 11.66 2.31 5.40
C ARG A 30 11.59 0.79 5.32
N GLN A 31 10.38 0.22 5.26
CA GLN A 31 10.20 -1.23 5.10
C GLN A 31 10.57 -1.68 3.68
N LEU A 32 10.22 -0.90 2.65
CA LEU A 32 10.69 -1.13 1.27
C LEU A 32 12.21 -1.09 1.17
N ASP A 33 12.87 -0.20 1.90
CA ASP A 33 14.33 -0.06 1.93
C ASP A 33 15.06 -1.31 2.43
N ARG A 34 14.39 -2.09 3.29
CA ARG A 34 14.94 -3.35 3.83
C ARG A 34 14.79 -4.52 2.88
N GLU A 35 13.70 -4.53 2.10
CA GLU A 35 13.26 -5.71 1.36
C GLU A 35 13.58 -5.63 -0.13
N LEU A 36 13.61 -4.42 -0.71
CA LEU A 36 13.93 -4.24 -2.11
C LEU A 36 15.40 -4.54 -2.39
N PRO A 37 15.70 -5.18 -3.54
CA PRO A 37 17.08 -5.31 -3.99
C PRO A 37 17.70 -3.92 -4.25
N PRO A 38 19.04 -3.79 -4.18
CA PRO A 38 19.71 -2.52 -4.47
C PRO A 38 19.38 -1.99 -5.87
N ALA A 39 19.22 -0.66 -5.98
CA ALA A 39 19.06 0.00 -7.27
C ALA A 39 20.34 -0.15 -8.16
N PRO A 40 20.21 -0.13 -9.50
CA PRO A 40 19.00 0.09 -10.27
C PRO A 40 18.20 -1.20 -10.50
N VAL A 41 16.89 -1.14 -10.26
CA VAL A 41 15.95 -2.24 -10.50
C VAL A 41 14.65 -1.65 -11.06
N ARG A 42 14.03 -2.37 -12.00
CA ARG A 42 12.71 -2.01 -12.53
C ARG A 42 11.61 -2.43 -11.55
N ILE A 43 10.75 -1.49 -11.24
CA ILE A 43 9.61 -1.67 -10.32
C ILE A 43 8.33 -1.28 -11.06
N ILE A 44 7.24 -2.02 -10.86
CA ILE A 44 5.90 -1.56 -11.20
C ILE A 44 5.10 -1.32 -9.93
N ASP A 45 4.42 -0.15 -9.85
CA ASP A 45 3.54 0.24 -8.76
C ASP A 45 2.09 0.22 -9.27
N LEU A 46 1.36 -0.83 -8.93
CA LEU A 46 0.00 -1.09 -9.36
C LEU A 46 -0.99 -0.40 -8.40
N GLY A 47 -1.73 0.58 -8.89
CA GLY A 47 -2.53 1.48 -8.09
C GLY A 47 -1.65 2.54 -7.42
N CYS A 48 -0.74 3.15 -8.19
CA CYS A 48 0.26 4.11 -7.69
C CYS A 48 -0.33 5.42 -7.17
N GLY A 49 -1.60 5.70 -7.47
CA GLY A 49 -2.27 6.93 -7.10
C GLY A 49 -1.53 8.17 -7.62
N GLN A 50 -1.26 9.11 -6.72
CA GLN A 50 -0.49 10.33 -7.02
C GLN A 50 1.04 10.13 -7.04
N GLY A 51 1.53 8.88 -7.01
CA GLY A 51 2.94 8.58 -7.21
C GLY A 51 3.86 8.80 -6.00
N THR A 52 3.34 8.94 -4.78
CA THR A 52 4.17 9.25 -3.60
C THR A 52 5.30 8.25 -3.39
N GLN A 53 5.03 6.94 -3.42
CA GLN A 53 6.07 5.93 -3.28
C GLN A 53 6.90 5.80 -4.56
N ALA A 54 6.29 5.92 -5.74
CA ALA A 54 6.98 5.87 -7.01
C ALA A 54 8.07 6.95 -7.13
N LEU A 55 7.77 8.20 -6.76
CA LEU A 55 8.75 9.30 -6.76
C LEU A 55 9.88 9.06 -5.73
N ARG A 56 9.54 8.56 -4.53
CA ARG A 56 10.55 8.22 -3.52
C ARG A 56 11.54 7.17 -4.04
N LEU A 57 11.04 6.12 -4.68
CA LEU A 57 11.85 5.08 -5.27
C LEU A 57 12.71 5.61 -6.44
N ALA A 58 12.14 6.43 -7.33
CA ALA A 58 12.87 7.02 -8.44
C ALA A 58 14.02 7.94 -7.99
N ARG A 59 13.82 8.73 -6.91
CA ARG A 59 14.89 9.54 -6.28
C ARG A 59 16.04 8.67 -5.75
N ARG A 60 15.77 7.42 -5.41
CA ARG A 60 16.75 6.43 -4.93
C ARG A 60 17.38 5.60 -6.06
N GLY A 61 17.05 5.89 -7.31
CA GLY A 61 17.67 5.27 -8.47
C GLY A 61 16.93 4.09 -9.08
N TYR A 62 15.72 3.76 -8.60
CA TYR A 62 14.88 2.73 -9.20
C TYR A 62 14.19 3.25 -10.46
N GLU A 63 13.98 2.36 -11.42
CA GLU A 63 13.14 2.63 -12.60
C GLU A 63 11.70 2.22 -12.27
N VAL A 64 10.78 3.18 -12.24
CA VAL A 64 9.41 2.93 -11.76
C VAL A 64 8.39 3.16 -12.87
N THR A 65 7.52 2.16 -13.07
CA THR A 65 6.30 2.31 -13.86
C THR A 65 5.12 2.38 -12.88
N GLY A 66 4.46 3.53 -12.80
CA GLY A 66 3.25 3.73 -12.00
C GLY A 66 2.00 3.54 -12.85
N VAL A 67 1.08 2.68 -12.42
CA VAL A 67 -0.20 2.41 -13.11
C VAL A 67 -1.34 2.76 -12.18
N ASP A 68 -2.30 3.55 -12.62
CA ASP A 68 -3.53 3.85 -11.88
C ASP A 68 -4.72 4.06 -12.81
N ALA A 69 -5.92 3.79 -12.30
CA ALA A 69 -7.17 3.96 -13.04
C ALA A 69 -7.77 5.36 -12.88
N SER A 70 -7.27 6.19 -11.94
CA SER A 70 -7.76 7.55 -11.73
C SER A 70 -6.96 8.57 -12.55
N PRO A 71 -7.56 9.20 -13.58
CA PRO A 71 -6.89 10.27 -14.31
C PRO A 71 -6.54 11.48 -13.43
N GLY A 72 -7.35 11.75 -12.38
CA GLY A 72 -7.13 12.86 -11.45
C GLY A 72 -5.87 12.66 -10.60
N LEU A 73 -5.67 11.44 -10.08
CA LEU A 73 -4.46 11.10 -9.33
C LEU A 73 -3.21 11.10 -10.23
N LEU A 74 -3.33 10.55 -11.45
CA LEU A 74 -2.22 10.54 -12.40
C LEU A 74 -1.83 11.95 -12.84
N ALA A 75 -2.79 12.85 -13.10
CA ALA A 75 -2.49 14.24 -13.43
C ALA A 75 -1.73 14.95 -12.29
N ARG A 76 -1.96 14.56 -11.03
CA ARG A 76 -1.19 15.05 -9.89
C ARG A 76 0.22 14.45 -9.88
N PHE A 77 0.32 13.13 -10.08
CA PHE A 77 1.61 12.45 -10.19
C PHE A 77 2.49 13.10 -11.28
N GLU A 78 1.94 13.37 -12.45
CA GLU A 78 2.65 14.01 -13.55
C GLU A 78 3.12 15.43 -13.22
N ARG A 79 2.30 16.23 -12.50
CA ARG A 79 2.71 17.55 -12.02
C ARG A 79 3.87 17.47 -11.03
N ASP A 80 3.78 16.56 -10.06
CA ASP A 80 4.83 16.38 -9.05
C ASP A 80 6.10 15.83 -9.71
N LEU A 81 5.97 14.91 -10.66
CA LEU A 81 7.08 14.39 -11.48
C LEU A 81 7.74 15.51 -12.32
N ALA A 82 6.96 16.41 -12.92
CA ALA A 82 7.51 17.51 -13.72
C ALA A 82 8.41 18.46 -12.90
N ALA A 83 8.17 18.57 -11.58
CA ALA A 83 8.99 19.37 -10.66
C ALA A 83 10.29 18.65 -10.25
N GLU A 84 10.46 17.37 -10.55
CA GLU A 84 11.65 16.61 -10.20
C GLU A 84 12.85 16.89 -11.13
N PRO A 85 14.09 16.68 -10.66
CA PRO A 85 15.28 16.74 -11.52
C PRO A 85 15.20 15.79 -12.72
N ALA A 86 15.82 16.14 -13.83
CA ALA A 86 15.78 15.37 -15.07
C ALA A 86 16.17 13.90 -14.89
N GLY A 87 17.16 13.60 -14.04
CA GLY A 87 17.58 12.25 -13.73
C GLY A 87 16.52 11.42 -13.00
N VAL A 88 15.64 12.04 -12.19
CA VAL A 88 14.49 11.38 -11.54
C VAL A 88 13.37 11.20 -12.56
N ARG A 89 13.04 12.26 -13.33
CA ARG A 89 12.00 12.18 -14.37
C ARG A 89 12.26 11.06 -15.37
N GLY A 90 13.49 10.89 -15.79
CA GLY A 90 13.88 9.85 -16.75
C GLY A 90 13.71 8.40 -16.24
N ARG A 91 13.52 8.21 -14.93
CA ARG A 91 13.30 6.89 -14.33
C ARG A 91 11.84 6.54 -14.12
N VAL A 92 10.92 7.46 -14.37
CA VAL A 92 9.48 7.24 -14.09
C VAL A 92 8.69 7.20 -15.37
N ARG A 93 7.80 6.20 -15.47
CA ARG A 93 6.74 6.11 -16.47
C ARG A 93 5.40 6.12 -15.77
N VAL A 94 4.46 6.92 -16.25
CA VAL A 94 3.09 7.02 -15.72
C VAL A 94 2.14 6.47 -16.76
N GLU A 95 1.31 5.50 -16.38
CA GLU A 95 0.40 4.82 -17.28
C GLU A 95 -1.02 4.78 -16.70
N HIS A 96 -2.00 5.19 -17.51
CA HIS A 96 -3.41 5.10 -17.16
C HIS A 96 -3.96 3.72 -17.55
N GLY A 97 -4.63 3.05 -16.60
CA GLY A 97 -5.33 1.80 -16.86
C GLY A 97 -5.74 1.05 -15.61
N LEU A 98 -6.62 0.07 -15.80
CA LEU A 98 -6.96 -0.90 -14.78
C LEU A 98 -5.82 -1.91 -14.62
N ILE A 99 -5.65 -2.42 -13.41
CA ILE A 99 -4.63 -3.45 -13.12
C ILE A 99 -4.94 -4.72 -13.91
N GLU A 100 -6.21 -5.08 -13.98
CA GLU A 100 -6.70 -6.27 -14.67
C GLU A 100 -6.38 -6.21 -16.17
N ASP A 101 -6.58 -5.05 -16.80
CA ASP A 101 -6.32 -4.84 -18.23
C ASP A 101 -4.81 -4.77 -18.54
N TYR A 102 -4.00 -4.39 -17.55
CA TYR A 102 -2.57 -4.24 -17.75
C TYR A 102 -1.88 -5.56 -18.13
N ALA A 103 -2.34 -6.65 -17.56
CA ALA A 103 -1.82 -7.98 -17.89
C ALA A 103 -2.18 -8.47 -19.30
N GLU A 104 -3.19 -7.88 -19.92
CA GLU A 104 -3.66 -8.22 -21.27
C GLU A 104 -2.97 -7.39 -22.37
N ARG A 105 -2.25 -6.32 -21.99
CA ARG A 105 -1.57 -5.38 -22.91
C ARG A 105 -0.34 -5.95 -23.61
N GLY A 106 -0.31 -7.23 -23.88
CA GLY A 106 0.77 -7.85 -24.67
C GLY A 106 2.02 -8.18 -23.84
N ARG A 107 3.14 -8.47 -24.50
CA ARG A 107 4.38 -8.98 -23.87
C ARG A 107 5.07 -7.90 -23.00
N VAL A 108 4.55 -7.64 -21.82
CA VAL A 108 5.29 -6.87 -20.83
C VAL A 108 6.27 -7.82 -20.13
N SER A 109 7.58 -7.52 -20.21
CA SER A 109 8.59 -8.31 -19.48
C SER A 109 8.31 -8.21 -17.98
N PRO A 110 8.28 -9.32 -17.25
CA PRO A 110 8.03 -9.31 -15.81
C PRO A 110 9.02 -8.41 -15.06
N PHE A 111 8.56 -7.87 -13.94
CA PHE A 111 9.31 -6.94 -13.12
C PHE A 111 10.01 -7.67 -11.97
N PRO A 112 11.26 -7.33 -11.66
CA PRO A 112 11.94 -7.81 -10.47
C PRO A 112 11.24 -7.44 -9.15
N ALA A 113 10.47 -6.34 -9.14
CA ALA A 113 9.65 -5.96 -8.00
C ALA A 113 8.29 -5.39 -8.45
N VAL A 114 7.22 -5.79 -7.75
CA VAL A 114 5.83 -5.36 -7.97
C VAL A 114 5.27 -4.84 -6.66
N LEU A 115 4.78 -3.60 -6.67
CA LEU A 115 4.08 -2.98 -5.54
C LEU A 115 2.58 -2.93 -5.82
N CYS A 116 1.76 -3.14 -4.77
CA CYS A 116 0.32 -2.92 -4.82
C CYS A 116 -0.17 -2.48 -3.43
N HIS A 117 -0.26 -1.17 -3.22
CA HIS A 117 -0.46 -0.58 -1.91
C HIS A 117 -1.83 0.08 -1.76
N GLY A 118 -2.68 -0.48 -0.90
CA GLY A 118 -4.00 0.09 -0.60
C GLY A 118 -5.02 -0.08 -1.72
N VAL A 119 -4.89 -1.12 -2.52
CA VAL A 119 -5.74 -1.42 -3.69
C VAL A 119 -6.68 -2.58 -3.44
N LEU A 120 -6.17 -3.70 -2.89
CA LEU A 120 -6.94 -4.94 -2.74
C LEU A 120 -8.22 -4.76 -1.92
N MET A 121 -8.25 -3.78 -1.02
CA MET A 121 -9.41 -3.45 -0.19
C MET A 121 -10.65 -3.03 -0.99
N TYR A 122 -10.48 -2.59 -2.23
CA TYR A 122 -11.58 -2.17 -3.11
C TYR A 122 -12.12 -3.29 -4.00
N SER A 123 -11.48 -4.46 -3.99
CA SER A 123 -11.95 -5.63 -4.72
C SER A 123 -12.76 -6.55 -3.80
N ALA A 124 -13.94 -6.97 -4.24
CA ALA A 124 -14.74 -7.94 -3.51
C ALA A 124 -14.04 -9.31 -3.45
N ASP A 125 -13.40 -9.69 -4.56
CA ASP A 125 -12.50 -10.84 -4.66
C ASP A 125 -11.12 -10.35 -5.10
N PRO A 126 -10.05 -10.57 -4.31
CA PRO A 126 -8.71 -10.12 -4.66
C PRO A 126 -7.99 -11.06 -5.65
N ASP A 127 -8.48 -12.31 -5.85
CA ASP A 127 -7.76 -13.32 -6.64
C ASP A 127 -7.47 -12.88 -8.09
N PRO A 128 -8.35 -12.19 -8.82
CA PRO A 128 -8.00 -11.65 -10.14
C PRO A 128 -6.80 -10.69 -10.11
N VAL A 129 -6.75 -9.76 -9.14
CA VAL A 129 -5.63 -8.83 -8.98
C VAL A 129 -4.36 -9.57 -8.56
N LEU A 130 -4.44 -10.53 -7.64
CA LEU A 130 -3.31 -11.35 -7.22
C LEU A 130 -2.74 -12.18 -8.39
N SER A 131 -3.59 -12.69 -9.27
CA SER A 131 -3.17 -13.38 -10.50
C SER A 131 -2.37 -12.44 -11.42
N VAL A 132 -2.81 -11.19 -11.59
CA VAL A 132 -2.06 -10.19 -12.37
C VAL A 132 -0.71 -9.90 -11.72
N ILE A 133 -0.68 -9.64 -10.41
CA ILE A 133 0.55 -9.40 -9.65
C ILE A 133 1.54 -10.55 -9.86
N ALA A 134 1.08 -11.80 -9.72
CA ALA A 134 1.93 -12.98 -9.92
C ALA A 134 2.51 -13.04 -11.33
N ARG A 135 1.70 -12.80 -12.37
CA ARG A 135 2.17 -12.78 -13.78
C ARG A 135 3.18 -11.67 -14.05
N MET A 136 2.96 -10.48 -13.44
CA MET A 136 3.84 -9.32 -13.61
C MET A 136 5.15 -9.45 -12.85
N THR A 137 5.23 -10.33 -11.86
CA THR A 137 6.45 -10.54 -11.07
C THR A 137 7.38 -11.52 -11.77
N ALA A 138 8.65 -11.20 -11.92
CA ALA A 138 9.65 -12.12 -12.46
C ALA A 138 9.85 -13.35 -11.54
N PRO A 139 10.28 -14.51 -12.06
CA PRO A 139 10.71 -15.62 -11.21
C PRO A 139 11.73 -15.15 -10.15
N GLY A 140 11.53 -15.49 -8.88
CA GLY A 140 12.33 -14.97 -7.76
C GLY A 140 12.09 -13.51 -7.41
N GLY A 141 11.26 -12.80 -8.17
CA GLY A 141 10.94 -11.38 -7.96
C GLY A 141 10.14 -11.14 -6.68
N LEU A 142 10.19 -9.90 -6.22
CA LEU A 142 9.57 -9.45 -4.97
C LEU A 142 8.20 -8.83 -5.24
N VAL A 143 7.24 -9.16 -4.40
CA VAL A 143 5.92 -8.50 -4.32
C VAL A 143 5.82 -7.78 -2.99
N SER A 144 5.35 -6.54 -3.00
CA SER A 144 5.05 -5.73 -1.82
C SER A 144 3.57 -5.36 -1.81
N LEU A 145 2.83 -5.79 -0.78
CA LEU A 145 1.40 -5.55 -0.61
C LEU A 145 1.14 -4.77 0.67
N LEU A 146 0.34 -3.71 0.59
CA LEU A 146 -0.14 -2.99 1.76
C LEU A 146 -1.67 -3.08 1.82
N VAL A 147 -2.18 -3.70 2.90
CA VAL A 147 -3.62 -3.95 3.09
C VAL A 147 -4.10 -3.51 4.47
N ARG A 148 -5.40 -3.33 4.64
CA ARG A 148 -6.01 -3.13 5.97
C ARG A 148 -5.93 -4.45 6.75
N ASN A 149 -5.47 -4.36 8.00
CA ASN A 149 -5.38 -5.50 8.91
C ASN A 149 -6.76 -5.89 9.41
N GLY A 150 -7.27 -7.07 9.02
CA GLY A 150 -8.54 -7.62 9.44
C GLY A 150 -8.55 -8.06 10.91
N ASP A 151 -7.39 -8.52 11.42
CA ASP A 151 -7.27 -8.97 12.81
C ASP A 151 -7.23 -7.81 13.82
N ALA A 152 -7.06 -6.56 13.35
CA ALA A 152 -6.99 -5.37 14.19
C ALA A 152 -8.13 -4.36 13.93
N LEU A 153 -9.23 -4.76 13.29
CA LEU A 153 -10.34 -3.83 12.98
C LEU A 153 -10.97 -3.24 14.24
N ALA A 154 -11.08 -4.00 15.32
CA ALA A 154 -11.64 -3.57 16.59
C ALA A 154 -10.77 -2.58 17.36
N MET A 155 -9.46 -2.48 17.05
CA MET A 155 -8.52 -1.63 17.79
C MET A 155 -8.91 -0.16 17.76
N ARG A 156 -9.16 0.39 16.58
CA ARG A 156 -9.48 1.82 16.46
C ARG A 156 -10.80 2.19 17.15
N PRO A 157 -11.95 1.58 16.86
CA PRO A 157 -13.20 1.92 17.53
C PRO A 157 -13.09 1.71 19.05
N GLY A 158 -12.44 0.63 19.52
CA GLY A 158 -12.23 0.41 20.95
C GLY A 158 -11.41 1.50 21.62
N LEU A 159 -10.31 1.95 21.01
CA LEU A 159 -9.48 3.06 21.52
C LEU A 159 -10.21 4.42 21.52
N LEU A 160 -11.20 4.58 20.65
CA LEU A 160 -12.04 5.77 20.57
C LEU A 160 -13.30 5.70 21.46
N GLY A 161 -13.56 4.60 22.16
CA GLY A 161 -14.74 4.39 23.00
C GLY A 161 -16.02 4.10 22.23
N ASP A 162 -15.94 3.79 20.94
CA ASP A 162 -17.09 3.35 20.13
C ASP A 162 -17.26 1.83 20.29
N TRP A 163 -17.93 1.43 21.38
CA TRP A 163 -18.07 0.04 21.76
C TRP A 163 -18.99 -0.75 20.82
N ALA A 164 -19.97 -0.10 20.17
CA ALA A 164 -20.83 -0.73 19.20
C ALA A 164 -20.04 -1.12 17.94
N ALA A 165 -19.32 -0.17 17.33
CA ALA A 165 -18.46 -0.45 16.20
C ALA A 165 -17.31 -1.41 16.55
N CYS A 166 -16.81 -1.37 17.78
CA CYS A 166 -15.80 -2.30 18.27
C CYS A 166 -16.32 -3.75 18.29
N ALA A 167 -17.52 -3.96 18.81
CA ALA A 167 -18.13 -5.29 18.85
C ALA A 167 -18.38 -5.86 17.44
N GLU A 168 -18.92 -5.05 16.53
CA GLU A 168 -19.14 -5.45 15.14
C GLU A 168 -17.83 -5.81 14.42
N ALA A 169 -16.74 -5.11 14.74
CA ALA A 169 -15.45 -5.28 14.06
C ALA A 169 -14.79 -6.62 14.34
N PHE A 170 -15.11 -7.32 15.44
CA PHE A 170 -14.58 -8.65 15.74
C PHE A 170 -15.07 -9.72 14.76
N ASP A 171 -16.29 -9.57 14.26
CA ASP A 171 -16.97 -10.53 13.40
C ASP A 171 -17.01 -10.11 11.93
N SER A 172 -16.37 -8.98 11.58
CA SER A 172 -16.40 -8.41 10.24
C SER A 172 -15.03 -8.51 9.55
N ASP A 173 -15.05 -8.69 8.23
CA ASP A 173 -13.93 -8.46 7.32
C ASP A 173 -14.08 -7.14 6.55
N ARG A 174 -15.11 -6.34 6.89
CA ARG A 174 -15.44 -5.08 6.23
C ARG A 174 -15.43 -3.93 7.20
N TYR A 175 -15.05 -2.77 6.71
CA TYR A 175 -15.02 -1.55 7.50
C TYR A 175 -15.37 -0.33 6.65
N PRO A 176 -16.03 0.69 7.21
CA PRO A 176 -16.18 1.97 6.54
C PRO A 176 -14.80 2.64 6.49
N ASN A 177 -14.28 2.81 5.28
CA ASN A 177 -13.04 3.54 5.14
C ASN A 177 -13.28 5.05 5.21
N ARG A 178 -12.22 5.82 5.31
CA ARG A 178 -12.29 7.28 5.50
C ARG A 178 -12.68 8.07 4.27
N VAL A 179 -12.78 7.42 3.12
CA VAL A 179 -13.30 8.03 1.90
C VAL A 179 -14.80 7.76 1.74
N GLY A 180 -15.44 7.16 2.76
CA GLY A 180 -16.87 6.89 2.78
C GLY A 180 -17.29 5.62 2.05
N ILE A 181 -16.36 4.70 1.80
CA ILE A 181 -16.60 3.45 1.08
C ILE A 181 -16.45 2.28 2.06
N THR A 182 -17.36 1.32 2.00
CA THR A 182 -17.17 0.03 2.69
C THR A 182 -16.09 -0.76 1.97
N ALA A 183 -14.95 -0.94 2.64
CA ALA A 183 -13.78 -1.62 2.13
C ALA A 183 -13.58 -2.96 2.83
N ARG A 184 -12.87 -3.88 2.19
CA ARG A 184 -12.47 -5.16 2.74
C ARG A 184 -11.16 -5.04 3.53
N ALA A 185 -11.05 -5.80 4.60
CA ALA A 185 -9.80 -6.02 5.32
C ALA A 185 -9.31 -7.44 5.10
N ASP A 186 -8.01 -7.63 5.19
CA ASP A 186 -7.37 -8.92 5.00
C ASP A 186 -6.76 -9.42 6.31
N ARG A 187 -6.98 -10.69 6.64
CA ARG A 187 -6.25 -11.38 7.69
C ARG A 187 -4.94 -11.93 7.14
N LEU A 188 -3.88 -11.85 7.94
CA LEU A 188 -2.54 -12.27 7.49
C LEU A 188 -2.52 -13.72 6.98
N ALA A 189 -3.14 -14.64 7.72
CA ALA A 189 -3.17 -16.06 7.36
C ALA A 189 -3.91 -16.31 6.05
N ASP A 190 -5.09 -15.69 5.87
CA ASP A 190 -5.93 -15.88 4.69
C ASP A 190 -5.26 -15.30 3.44
N LEU A 191 -4.69 -14.08 3.54
CA LEU A 191 -3.98 -13.45 2.42
C LEU A 191 -2.72 -14.24 2.05
N SER A 192 -1.98 -14.75 3.03
CA SER A 192 -0.81 -15.61 2.78
C SER A 192 -1.20 -16.89 2.05
N GLY A 193 -2.31 -17.53 2.44
CA GLY A 193 -2.85 -18.70 1.75
C GLY A 193 -3.29 -18.39 0.32
N ARG A 194 -3.91 -17.21 0.08
CA ARG A 194 -4.26 -16.76 -1.28
C ARG A 194 -3.01 -16.53 -2.13
N LEU A 195 -2.02 -15.82 -1.62
CA LEU A 195 -0.75 -15.60 -2.31
C LEU A 195 -0.06 -16.90 -2.71
N ALA A 196 -0.01 -17.87 -1.80
CA ALA A 196 0.60 -19.18 -2.07
C ALA A 196 -0.07 -19.91 -3.25
N ARG A 197 -1.42 -19.82 -3.40
CA ARG A 197 -2.14 -20.37 -4.56
C ARG A 197 -1.74 -19.75 -5.90
N HIS A 198 -1.25 -18.51 -5.86
CA HIS A 198 -0.72 -17.81 -7.04
C HIS A 198 0.81 -17.95 -7.21
N GLY A 199 1.45 -18.85 -6.44
CA GLY A 199 2.90 -19.06 -6.50
C GLY A 199 3.72 -17.93 -5.86
N LEU A 200 3.10 -17.16 -4.96
CA LEU A 200 3.74 -16.06 -4.22
C LEU A 200 3.89 -16.46 -2.75
N GLN A 201 5.12 -16.73 -2.33
CA GLN A 201 5.41 -17.13 -0.95
C GLN A 201 5.75 -15.92 -0.09
N VAL A 202 4.99 -15.70 0.98
CA VAL A 202 5.27 -14.61 1.94
C VAL A 202 6.59 -14.91 2.66
N THR A 203 7.52 -13.96 2.61
CA THR A 203 8.86 -14.05 3.21
C THR A 203 9.04 -13.13 4.40
N ALA A 204 8.31 -12.01 4.44
CA ALA A 204 8.32 -11.07 5.56
C ALA A 204 6.99 -10.32 5.63
N TRP A 205 6.64 -9.81 6.82
CA TRP A 205 5.55 -8.89 7.00
C TRP A 205 5.79 -7.94 8.17
N TYR A 206 5.19 -6.76 8.08
CA TYR A 206 5.33 -5.66 9.03
C TYR A 206 3.98 -5.05 9.35
N GLY A 207 3.86 -4.48 10.54
CA GLY A 207 2.77 -3.58 10.90
C GLY A 207 3.06 -2.15 10.45
N VAL A 208 2.00 -1.41 10.13
CA VAL A 208 2.05 0.03 9.83
C VAL A 208 0.95 0.73 10.60
N ARG A 209 1.26 1.84 11.26
CA ARG A 209 0.38 2.58 12.17
C ARG A 209 -0.08 1.72 13.36
N VAL A 210 0.87 1.32 14.18
CA VAL A 210 0.62 0.59 15.43
C VAL A 210 0.04 1.54 16.48
N PHE A 211 0.66 2.71 16.67
CA PHE A 211 0.28 3.68 17.70
C PHE A 211 -0.58 4.82 17.18
N THR A 212 -0.47 5.15 15.90
CA THR A 212 -1.04 6.38 15.34
C THR A 212 -2.41 6.21 14.68
N ASP A 213 -2.97 4.99 14.62
CA ASP A 213 -4.26 4.78 13.92
C ASP A 213 -5.45 5.45 14.62
N ALA A 214 -5.43 5.59 15.94
CA ALA A 214 -6.50 6.24 16.71
C ALA A 214 -6.44 7.77 16.71
N ASN A 215 -5.35 8.40 16.24
CA ASN A 215 -5.27 9.85 16.14
C ASN A 215 -6.37 10.45 15.27
N PRO A 216 -6.79 11.71 15.51
CA PRO A 216 -7.69 12.45 14.64
C PRO A 216 -7.22 12.48 13.19
N ASP A 217 -8.17 12.65 12.26
CA ASP A 217 -7.85 12.64 10.81
C ASP A 217 -7.06 13.86 10.36
N ASP A 218 -7.21 14.98 11.07
CA ASP A 218 -6.56 16.27 10.86
C ASP A 218 -5.32 16.48 11.73
N ALA A 219 -4.92 15.48 12.54
CA ALA A 219 -3.75 15.59 13.39
C ALA A 219 -2.49 15.91 12.56
N GLU A 220 -1.77 16.94 12.99
CA GLU A 220 -0.50 17.32 12.37
C GLU A 220 0.65 16.45 12.87
N PRO A 221 1.71 16.25 12.07
CA PRO A 221 2.94 15.64 12.53
C PRO A 221 3.54 16.43 13.71
N PRO A 222 3.94 15.76 14.80
CA PRO A 222 4.54 16.44 15.94
C PRO A 222 5.98 16.89 15.65
N PRO A 223 6.55 17.82 16.45
CA PRO A 223 7.93 18.27 16.28
C PRO A 223 8.98 17.15 16.37
N ASP A 224 8.70 16.11 17.16
CA ASP A 224 9.55 14.92 17.36
C ASP A 224 9.16 13.76 16.43
N LEU A 225 8.66 14.08 15.23
CA LEU A 225 8.23 13.11 14.22
C LEU A 225 9.21 11.97 14.00
N GLN A 226 10.52 12.25 14.01
CA GLN A 226 11.53 11.20 13.79
C GLN A 226 11.48 10.14 14.88
N THR A 227 11.38 10.52 16.16
CA THR A 227 11.24 9.60 17.30
C THR A 227 9.96 8.77 17.17
N LEU A 228 8.84 9.41 16.78
CA LEU A 228 7.58 8.71 16.53
C LEU A 228 7.73 7.66 15.42
N LEU A 229 8.36 8.02 14.30
CA LEU A 229 8.59 7.10 13.19
C LEU A 229 9.49 5.93 13.58
N ASP A 230 10.50 6.15 14.40
CA ASP A 230 11.38 5.10 14.90
C ASP A 230 10.62 4.14 15.83
N CYS A 231 9.71 4.65 16.68
CA CYS A 231 8.81 3.84 17.49
C CYS A 231 7.85 3.01 16.64
N GLU A 232 7.19 3.63 15.65
CA GLU A 232 6.28 2.95 14.73
C GLU A 232 6.99 1.85 13.93
N GLU A 233 8.18 2.12 13.42
CA GLU A 233 8.98 1.15 12.69
C GLU A 233 9.40 -0.02 13.58
N ARG A 234 9.85 0.25 14.82
CA ARG A 234 10.22 -0.78 15.78
C ARG A 234 9.01 -1.64 16.17
N ALA A 235 7.88 -1.02 16.47
CA ALA A 235 6.66 -1.73 16.82
C ALA A 235 6.16 -2.57 15.62
N GLY A 236 6.22 -2.00 14.41
CA GLY A 236 5.80 -2.68 13.18
C GLY A 236 6.56 -3.95 12.83
N ARG A 237 7.71 -4.22 13.47
CA ARG A 237 8.50 -5.45 13.28
C ARG A 237 8.60 -6.34 14.51
N THR A 238 7.93 -5.97 15.61
CA THR A 238 8.09 -6.65 16.91
C THR A 238 6.76 -7.20 17.39
N ASP A 239 6.69 -8.51 17.65
CA ASP A 239 5.54 -9.13 18.30
C ASP A 239 5.51 -8.77 19.80
N PRO A 240 4.34 -8.56 20.39
CA PRO A 240 3.00 -8.64 19.77
C PRO A 240 2.54 -7.35 19.08
N TYR A 241 3.31 -6.25 19.11
CA TYR A 241 2.88 -4.92 18.64
C TYR A 241 2.42 -4.90 17.18
N ARG A 242 3.16 -5.55 16.26
CA ARG A 242 2.82 -5.54 14.83
C ARG A 242 1.47 -6.20 14.53
N GLN A 243 1.00 -7.10 15.40
CA GLN A 243 -0.26 -7.83 15.19
C GLN A 243 -1.48 -6.92 15.29
N VAL A 244 -1.40 -5.84 16.09
CA VAL A 244 -2.48 -4.86 16.28
C VAL A 244 -2.34 -3.62 15.39
N ALA A 245 -1.38 -3.60 14.48
CA ALA A 245 -1.20 -2.51 13.54
C ALA A 245 -2.42 -2.34 12.64
N ALA A 246 -2.72 -1.11 12.25
CA ALA A 246 -3.85 -0.80 11.38
C ALA A 246 -3.72 -1.40 9.97
N LEU A 247 -2.49 -1.49 9.46
CA LEU A 247 -2.21 -2.06 8.15
C LEU A 247 -1.17 -3.18 8.27
N LEU A 248 -1.28 -4.14 7.37
CA LEU A 248 -0.27 -5.16 7.12
C LEU A 248 0.50 -4.79 5.86
N HIS A 249 1.82 -4.78 5.94
CA HIS A 249 2.72 -4.65 4.81
C HIS A 249 3.43 -5.99 4.60
N LEU A 250 3.02 -6.74 3.58
CA LEU A 250 3.53 -8.07 3.28
C LEU A 250 4.53 -8.01 2.13
N PHE A 251 5.57 -8.82 2.26
CA PHE A 251 6.52 -9.08 1.19
C PHE A 251 6.45 -10.56 0.82
N ALA A 252 6.33 -10.84 -0.47
CA ALA A 252 6.29 -12.19 -0.99
C ALA A 252 7.26 -12.34 -2.17
N ARG A 253 7.74 -13.55 -2.40
CA ARG A 253 8.57 -13.87 -3.57
C ARG A 253 7.83 -14.84 -4.48
N ARG A 254 7.95 -14.61 -5.78
CA ARG A 254 7.46 -15.56 -6.77
C ARG A 254 8.36 -16.78 -6.81
N SER A 255 7.77 -17.97 -6.74
CA SER A 255 8.47 -19.23 -6.98
C SER A 255 9.09 -19.24 -8.38
N GLY A 256 10.27 -19.85 -8.49
CA GLY A 256 10.99 -20.00 -9.75
C GLY A 256 10.35 -20.99 -10.70
#